data_85e45afc82c8ff435f6f29646696ec63
#
_entry.id   85e45afc82c8ff435f6f29646696ec63
#
_cell.length_a   1.000
_cell.length_b   1.000
_cell.length_c   1.000
_cell.angle_alpha   90.00
_cell.angle_beta   90.00
_cell.angle_gamma   90.00
#
_symmetry.space_group_name_H-M   'P 1'
#
loop_
_entity.id
_entity.type
_entity.pdbx_description
1 polymer ?
#
loop_
_entity_poly.entity_id
_entity_poly.type
_entity_poly.pdbx_seq_one_letter_code
_entity_poly.pdbx_strand_id
1 'polypeptide(L)'
;KTKENIMFKGILKEQTIQVGIGFVFIVVLLGTFILPEWMSNNFMYGLSRGLAVLGLMILWRTNLVSFGHALYYGFGAYAVAMAQKYLGVTDVFLRIIIAIAAAGLLGFVLGFILRRYREIFFAMLSLAFSMVLYGLLAKAEFLGSTDGMSISPSTMFGFELGRFGLFYFIGFVVILSLIFAHAYLRSSLGHLTTAIMDNEIRVEYLGYSVEKAIHIKYVISACLAGGAGGLMAAALGQVDPDSMVLWSVSVSYTHLRAHETIAD
;
A
#
# COMPACT_ATOMS: atom_id res chain seq x y z
N LYS A 1 30.93 -23.46 7.19
CA LYS A 1 29.77 -23.87 6.36
C LYS A 1 28.50 -23.09 6.72
N THR A 2 28.17 -22.84 8.01
CA THR A 2 26.92 -22.15 8.41
C THR A 2 26.98 -20.64 8.10
N LYS A 3 28.11 -19.96 8.34
CA LYS A 3 28.30 -18.54 8.03
C LYS A 3 28.32 -18.25 6.52
N GLU A 4 28.93 -19.11 5.74
CA GLU A 4 28.95 -19.00 4.26
C GLU A 4 27.55 -19.17 3.68
N ASN A 5 26.75 -20.12 4.18
CA ASN A 5 25.36 -20.30 3.75
C ASN A 5 24.46 -19.11 4.09
N ILE A 6 24.68 -18.46 5.24
CA ILE A 6 23.91 -17.25 5.64
C ILE A 6 24.30 -16.07 4.75
N MET A 7 25.58 -15.89 4.46
CA MET A 7 26.08 -14.83 3.60
C MET A 7 25.61 -15.04 2.14
N PHE A 8 25.64 -16.28 1.64
CA PHE A 8 25.15 -16.62 0.29
C PHE A 8 23.65 -16.42 0.13
N LYS A 9 22.84 -16.81 1.14
CA LYS A 9 21.40 -16.51 1.19
C LYS A 9 21.12 -15.02 1.24
N GLY A 10 21.92 -14.24 1.94
CA GLY A 10 21.81 -12.78 1.98
C GLY A 10 22.06 -12.12 0.60
N ILE A 11 23.11 -12.55 -0.10
CA ILE A 11 23.46 -12.06 -1.43
C ILE A 11 22.38 -12.43 -2.46
N LEU A 12 21.90 -13.67 -2.46
CA LEU A 12 20.83 -14.12 -3.34
C LEU A 12 19.53 -13.34 -3.11
N LYS A 13 19.18 -13.06 -1.86
CA LYS A 13 17.99 -12.28 -1.51
C LYS A 13 18.10 -10.82 -1.96
N GLU A 14 19.30 -10.25 -1.92
CA GLU A 14 19.56 -8.89 -2.41
C GLU A 14 19.47 -8.81 -3.92
N GLN A 15 20.07 -9.76 -4.63
CA GLN A 15 19.97 -9.86 -6.09
C GLN A 15 18.54 -10.05 -6.57
N THR A 16 17.73 -10.85 -5.88
CA THR A 16 16.33 -11.08 -6.24
C THR A 16 15.50 -9.79 -6.18
N ILE A 17 15.73 -8.93 -5.19
CA ILE A 17 15.02 -7.64 -5.07
C ILE A 17 15.46 -6.69 -6.19
N GLN A 18 16.76 -6.61 -6.49
CA GLN A 18 17.28 -5.77 -7.57
C GLN A 18 16.76 -6.23 -8.94
N VAL A 19 16.70 -7.54 -9.18
CA VAL A 19 16.09 -8.13 -10.37
C VAL A 19 14.61 -7.80 -10.46
N GLY A 20 13.87 -7.86 -9.35
CA GLY A 20 12.46 -7.49 -9.29
C GLY A 20 12.23 -6.01 -9.64
N ILE A 21 13.02 -5.10 -9.08
CA ILE A 21 12.96 -3.66 -9.41
C ILE A 21 13.31 -3.44 -10.89
N GLY A 22 14.36 -4.10 -11.39
CA GLY A 22 14.76 -4.04 -12.79
C GLY A 22 13.68 -4.56 -13.73
N PHE A 23 13.00 -5.65 -13.37
CA PHE A 23 11.89 -6.20 -14.14
C PHE A 23 10.72 -5.22 -14.23
N VAL A 24 10.28 -4.63 -13.11
CA VAL A 24 9.23 -3.60 -13.10
C VAL A 24 9.64 -2.40 -13.94
N PHE A 25 10.90 -1.96 -13.86
CA PHE A 25 11.42 -0.87 -14.67
C PHE A 25 11.37 -1.18 -16.17
N ILE A 26 11.77 -2.38 -16.58
CA ILE A 26 11.72 -2.83 -17.98
C ILE A 26 10.27 -2.90 -18.46
N VAL A 27 9.36 -3.45 -17.66
CA VAL A 27 7.92 -3.53 -17.99
C VAL A 27 7.32 -2.15 -18.17
N VAL A 28 7.68 -1.19 -17.32
CA VAL A 28 7.21 0.20 -17.45
C VAL A 28 7.80 0.87 -18.67
N LEU A 29 9.08 0.68 -18.98
CA LEU A 29 9.74 1.27 -20.13
C LEU A 29 9.23 0.72 -21.48
N LEU A 30 9.08 -0.59 -21.58
CA LEU A 30 8.68 -1.26 -22.83
C LEU A 30 7.17 -1.34 -23.00
N GLY A 31 6.42 -1.12 -21.92
CA GLY A 31 4.98 -1.33 -21.88
C GLY A 31 4.21 -0.55 -22.95
N THR A 32 4.59 0.70 -23.20
CA THR A 32 3.93 1.55 -24.20
C THR A 32 4.17 1.14 -25.66
N PHE A 33 5.29 0.49 -25.93
CA PHE A 33 5.64 0.08 -27.30
C PHE A 33 5.04 -1.27 -27.69
N ILE A 34 4.79 -2.14 -26.73
CA ILE A 34 4.40 -3.53 -26.96
C ILE A 34 2.95 -3.81 -26.56
N LEU A 35 2.42 -3.07 -25.56
CA LEU A 35 1.14 -3.38 -24.97
C LEU A 35 -0.03 -2.65 -25.62
N PRO A 36 -1.10 -3.35 -26.01
CA PRO A 36 -2.36 -2.72 -26.40
C PRO A 36 -2.98 -1.97 -25.21
N GLU A 37 -3.86 -1.02 -25.48
CA GLU A 37 -4.45 -0.12 -24.45
C GLU A 37 -5.15 -0.86 -23.30
N TRP A 38 -5.88 -1.95 -23.59
CA TRP A 38 -6.57 -2.73 -22.56
C TRP A 38 -5.58 -3.41 -21.59
N MET A 39 -4.43 -3.81 -22.10
CA MET A 39 -3.39 -4.45 -21.31
C MET A 39 -2.67 -3.43 -20.44
N SER A 40 -2.43 -2.23 -20.94
CA SER A 40 -1.86 -1.11 -20.15
C SER A 40 -2.73 -0.75 -18.94
N ASN A 41 -4.06 -0.77 -19.09
CA ASN A 41 -4.98 -0.54 -17.97
C ASN A 41 -4.84 -1.63 -16.89
N ASN A 42 -4.81 -2.90 -17.29
CA ASN A 42 -4.64 -4.01 -16.34
C ASN A 42 -3.30 -3.95 -15.60
N PHE A 43 -2.24 -3.51 -16.28
CA PHE A 43 -0.94 -3.29 -15.63
C PHE A 43 -1.00 -2.12 -14.63
N MET A 44 -1.66 -1.00 -14.94
CA MET A 44 -1.87 0.10 -14.01
C MET A 44 -2.60 -0.38 -12.74
N TYR A 45 -3.66 -1.19 -12.90
CA TYR A 45 -4.39 -1.77 -11.77
C TYR A 45 -3.52 -2.72 -10.96
N GLY A 46 -2.76 -3.58 -11.64
CA GLY A 46 -1.81 -4.51 -11.00
C GLY A 46 -0.71 -3.79 -10.21
N LEU A 47 -0.10 -2.75 -10.79
CA LEU A 47 0.94 -1.95 -10.14
C LEU A 47 0.39 -1.21 -8.92
N SER A 48 -0.80 -0.60 -9.03
CA SER A 48 -1.43 0.10 -7.91
C SER A 48 -1.76 -0.87 -6.76
N ARG A 49 -2.34 -2.03 -7.05
CA ARG A 49 -2.59 -3.08 -6.03
C ARG A 49 -1.30 -3.65 -5.46
N GLY A 50 -0.28 -3.86 -6.30
CA GLY A 50 1.04 -4.30 -5.87
C GLY A 50 1.68 -3.35 -4.86
N LEU A 51 1.48 -2.05 -5.00
CA LEU A 51 1.93 -1.06 -4.03
C LEU A 51 1.22 -1.20 -2.67
N ALA A 52 -0.09 -1.49 -2.66
CA ALA A 52 -0.82 -1.77 -1.41
C ALA A 52 -0.29 -3.04 -0.72
N VAL A 53 -0.02 -4.09 -1.50
CA VAL A 53 0.59 -5.34 -1.00
C VAL A 53 1.99 -5.09 -0.46
N LEU A 54 2.79 -4.21 -1.08
CA LEU A 54 4.09 -3.80 -0.56
C LEU A 54 3.98 -3.19 0.85
N GLY A 55 2.99 -2.32 1.06
CA GLY A 55 2.67 -1.78 2.39
C GLY A 55 2.35 -2.89 3.40
N LEU A 56 1.52 -3.85 3.01
CA LEU A 56 1.17 -5.00 3.84
C LEU A 56 2.39 -5.88 4.17
N MET A 57 3.28 -6.11 3.21
CA MET A 57 4.51 -6.89 3.42
C MET A 57 5.46 -6.25 4.44
N ILE A 58 5.52 -4.92 4.50
CA ILE A 58 6.31 -4.22 5.53
C ILE A 58 5.76 -4.55 6.91
N LEU A 59 4.44 -4.62 7.08
CA LEU A 59 3.80 -4.91 8.36
C LEU A 59 3.94 -6.39 8.74
N TRP A 60 3.81 -7.29 7.77
CA TRP A 60 3.91 -8.75 7.99
C TRP A 60 5.27 -9.17 8.55
N ARG A 61 6.34 -8.46 8.23
CA ARG A 61 7.67 -8.72 8.80
C ARG A 61 7.78 -8.55 10.32
N THR A 62 6.74 -8.05 11.00
CA THR A 62 6.62 -8.03 12.46
C THR A 62 5.61 -9.03 13.00
N ASN A 63 5.24 -10.04 12.22
CA ASN A 63 4.19 -11.00 12.54
C ASN A 63 2.81 -10.34 12.78
N LEU A 64 2.60 -9.14 12.22
CA LEU A 64 1.33 -8.43 12.29
C LEU A 64 0.59 -8.58 10.96
N VAL A 65 -0.41 -9.43 10.94
CA VAL A 65 -1.28 -9.61 9.78
C VAL A 65 -2.43 -8.62 9.88
N SER A 66 -2.47 -7.63 8.97
CA SER A 66 -3.56 -6.66 8.93
C SER A 66 -4.56 -7.00 7.83
N PHE A 67 -5.76 -7.35 8.21
CA PHE A 67 -6.86 -7.53 7.26
C PHE A 67 -7.56 -6.21 6.91
N GLY A 68 -7.24 -5.14 7.62
CA GLY A 68 -7.81 -3.82 7.43
C GLY A 68 -7.03 -2.90 6.49
N HIS A 69 -6.07 -3.39 5.71
CA HIS A 69 -5.30 -2.55 4.76
C HIS A 69 -6.19 -1.91 3.69
N ALA A 70 -7.29 -2.57 3.33
CA ALA A 70 -8.32 -2.04 2.46
C ALA A 70 -8.91 -0.70 2.96
N LEU A 71 -8.95 -0.50 4.27
CA LEU A 71 -9.37 0.77 4.89
C LEU A 71 -8.51 1.95 4.41
N TYR A 72 -7.18 1.81 4.46
CA TYR A 72 -6.27 2.87 4.04
C TYR A 72 -6.28 3.07 2.53
N TYR A 73 -6.40 1.98 1.79
CA TYR A 73 -6.53 1.99 0.34
C TYR A 73 -7.79 2.73 -0.10
N GLY A 74 -8.95 2.35 0.43
CA GLY A 74 -10.23 3.00 0.15
C GLY A 74 -10.24 4.47 0.62
N PHE A 75 -9.76 4.74 1.84
CA PHE A 75 -9.72 6.10 2.37
C PHE A 75 -8.82 7.03 1.53
N GLY A 76 -7.67 6.55 1.05
CA GLY A 76 -6.82 7.30 0.14
C GLY A 76 -7.48 7.61 -1.20
N ALA A 77 -8.20 6.64 -1.78
CA ALA A 77 -8.96 6.81 -3.00
C ALA A 77 -10.08 7.86 -2.84
N TYR A 78 -10.86 7.78 -1.76
CA TYR A 78 -11.91 8.75 -1.47
C TYR A 78 -11.37 10.14 -1.13
N ALA A 79 -10.21 10.23 -0.48
CA ALA A 79 -9.54 11.52 -0.22
C ALA A 79 -9.21 12.25 -1.53
N VAL A 80 -8.77 11.52 -2.56
CA VAL A 80 -8.55 12.09 -3.91
C VAL A 80 -9.86 12.57 -4.54
N ALA A 81 -10.92 11.76 -4.48
CA ALA A 81 -12.22 12.13 -5.01
C ALA A 81 -12.80 13.37 -4.32
N MET A 82 -12.69 13.44 -3.00
CA MET A 82 -13.10 14.63 -2.22
C MET A 82 -12.27 15.86 -2.55
N ALA A 83 -10.95 15.72 -2.66
CA ALA A 83 -10.07 16.83 -3.02
C ALA A 83 -10.41 17.37 -4.39
N GLN A 84 -10.77 16.53 -5.34
CA GLN A 84 -11.24 16.97 -6.64
C GLN A 84 -12.58 17.71 -6.55
N LYS A 85 -13.55 17.11 -5.84
CA LYS A 85 -14.92 17.67 -5.75
C LYS A 85 -14.98 19.03 -5.06
N TYR A 86 -14.23 19.20 -3.97
CA TYR A 86 -14.30 20.39 -3.12
C TYR A 86 -13.19 21.41 -3.37
N LEU A 87 -12.01 20.97 -3.78
CA LEU A 87 -10.84 21.82 -4.02
C LEU A 87 -10.48 21.96 -5.49
N GLY A 88 -11.17 21.24 -6.39
CA GLY A 88 -10.90 21.27 -7.84
C GLY A 88 -9.53 20.74 -8.21
N VAL A 89 -8.91 19.89 -7.37
CA VAL A 89 -7.56 19.35 -7.60
C VAL A 89 -7.59 18.35 -8.73
N THR A 90 -6.98 18.68 -9.86
CA THR A 90 -6.83 17.80 -11.02
C THR A 90 -5.42 17.27 -11.19
N ASP A 91 -4.42 17.93 -10.58
CA ASP A 91 -3.02 17.54 -10.67
C ASP A 91 -2.73 16.22 -9.96
N VAL A 92 -2.12 15.27 -10.70
CA VAL A 92 -1.88 13.90 -10.24
C VAL A 92 -0.89 13.86 -9.06
N PHE A 93 0.12 14.74 -9.03
CA PHE A 93 1.06 14.81 -7.89
C PHE A 93 0.35 15.21 -6.60
N LEU A 94 -0.48 16.25 -6.68
CA LEU A 94 -1.20 16.75 -5.52
C LEU A 94 -2.22 15.73 -5.02
N ARG A 95 -2.90 15.03 -5.93
CA ARG A 95 -3.81 13.93 -5.59
C ARG A 95 -3.14 12.84 -4.79
N ILE A 96 -1.94 12.40 -5.18
CA ILE A 96 -1.21 11.33 -4.48
C ILE A 96 -0.71 11.82 -3.13
N ILE A 97 -0.20 13.04 -3.03
CA ILE A 97 0.22 13.62 -1.75
C ILE A 97 -0.96 13.68 -0.78
N ILE A 98 -2.14 14.09 -1.24
CA ILE A 98 -3.36 14.12 -0.44
C ILE A 98 -3.76 12.70 0.00
N ALA A 99 -3.72 11.71 -0.90
CA ALA A 99 -4.02 10.32 -0.58
C ALA A 99 -3.08 9.76 0.50
N ILE A 100 -1.77 9.98 0.36
CA ILE A 100 -0.76 9.54 1.31
C ILE A 100 -0.94 10.26 2.67
N ALA A 101 -1.16 11.57 2.66
CA ALA A 101 -1.33 12.35 3.87
C ALA A 101 -2.62 11.96 4.63
N ALA A 102 -3.72 11.79 3.92
CA ALA A 102 -5.00 11.40 4.51
C ALA A 102 -4.93 9.98 5.12
N ALA A 103 -4.43 9.01 4.37
CA ALA A 103 -4.27 7.64 4.86
C ALA A 103 -3.22 7.55 5.98
N GLY A 104 -2.13 8.34 5.90
CA GLY A 104 -1.11 8.42 6.94
C GLY A 104 -1.66 9.01 8.24
N LEU A 105 -2.48 10.05 8.16
CA LEU A 105 -3.15 10.65 9.32
C LEU A 105 -4.10 9.66 9.98
N LEU A 106 -4.94 8.98 9.18
CA LEU A 106 -5.83 7.93 9.67
C LEU A 106 -5.04 6.78 10.30
N GLY A 107 -3.96 6.35 9.65
CA GLY A 107 -3.05 5.32 10.15
C GLY A 107 -2.35 5.73 11.44
N PHE A 108 -1.99 6.99 11.58
CA PHE A 108 -1.44 7.54 12.81
C PHE A 108 -2.43 7.46 13.97
N VAL A 109 -3.67 7.88 13.76
CA VAL A 109 -4.73 7.84 14.77
C VAL A 109 -5.07 6.39 15.17
N LEU A 110 -5.40 5.54 14.19
CA LEU A 110 -5.76 4.15 14.47
C LEU A 110 -4.57 3.34 14.98
N GLY A 111 -3.37 3.68 14.58
CA GLY A 111 -2.14 3.05 15.03
C GLY A 111 -1.92 3.18 16.55
N PHE A 112 -2.41 4.24 17.21
CA PHE A 112 -2.37 4.35 18.68
C PHE A 112 -3.19 3.26 19.37
N ILE A 113 -4.27 2.84 18.76
CA ILE A 113 -5.13 1.78 19.28
C ILE A 113 -4.52 0.41 18.93
N LEU A 114 -4.19 0.20 17.64
CA LEU A 114 -3.77 -1.09 17.13
C LEU A 114 -2.38 -1.52 17.65
N ARG A 115 -1.46 -0.61 17.94
CA ARG A 115 -0.10 -0.95 18.41
C ARG A 115 -0.06 -1.76 19.70
N ARG A 116 -1.17 -1.77 20.49
CA ARG A 116 -1.30 -2.50 21.76
C ARG A 116 -1.72 -3.95 21.56
N TYR A 117 -2.31 -4.27 20.41
CA TYR A 117 -2.82 -5.59 20.09
C TYR A 117 -1.82 -6.36 19.24
N ARG A 118 -1.82 -7.68 19.36
CA ARG A 118 -0.93 -8.61 18.65
C ARG A 118 -1.74 -9.70 17.97
N GLU A 119 -1.12 -10.35 16.99
CA GLU A 119 -1.63 -11.57 16.33
C GLU A 119 -3.09 -11.43 15.86
N ILE A 120 -3.94 -12.37 16.29
CA ILE A 120 -5.34 -12.47 15.87
C ILE A 120 -6.17 -11.24 16.27
N PHE A 121 -5.93 -10.67 17.46
CA PHE A 121 -6.68 -9.48 17.92
C PHE A 121 -6.37 -8.26 17.05
N PHE A 122 -5.12 -8.08 16.63
CA PHE A 122 -4.74 -7.02 15.70
C PHE A 122 -5.44 -7.21 14.34
N ALA A 123 -5.47 -8.44 13.82
CA ALA A 123 -6.08 -8.76 12.55
C ALA A 123 -7.60 -8.52 12.58
N MET A 124 -8.29 -9.01 13.60
CA MET A 124 -9.74 -8.83 13.76
C MET A 124 -10.14 -7.37 13.94
N LEU A 125 -9.40 -6.63 14.78
CA LEU A 125 -9.67 -5.22 15.03
C LEU A 125 -9.45 -4.36 13.78
N SER A 126 -8.39 -4.63 13.02
CA SER A 126 -8.13 -3.94 11.76
C SER A 126 -9.24 -4.21 10.72
N LEU A 127 -9.74 -5.45 10.65
CA LEU A 127 -10.89 -5.80 9.82
C LEU A 127 -12.16 -5.06 10.25
N ALA A 128 -12.43 -5.01 11.55
CA ALA A 128 -13.61 -4.31 12.07
C ALA A 128 -13.59 -2.82 11.67
N PHE A 129 -12.45 -2.13 11.79
CA PHE A 129 -12.34 -0.74 11.34
C PHE A 129 -12.56 -0.60 9.82
N SER A 130 -12.08 -1.56 9.03
CA SER A 130 -12.33 -1.55 7.58
C SER A 130 -13.81 -1.69 7.25
N MET A 131 -14.53 -2.56 7.95
CA MET A 131 -15.99 -2.73 7.76
C MET A 131 -16.80 -1.53 8.24
N VAL A 132 -16.37 -0.87 9.32
CA VAL A 132 -16.98 0.38 9.77
C VAL A 132 -16.82 1.47 8.72
N LEU A 133 -15.60 1.63 8.14
CA LEU A 133 -15.38 2.59 7.07
C LEU A 133 -16.24 2.28 5.85
N TYR A 134 -16.30 1.01 5.43
CA TYR A 134 -17.16 0.57 4.33
C TYR A 134 -18.62 0.98 4.56
N GLY A 135 -19.17 0.67 5.76
CA GLY A 135 -20.54 1.03 6.09
C GLY A 135 -20.80 2.55 6.13
N LEU A 136 -19.81 3.34 6.55
CA LEU A 136 -19.89 4.80 6.52
C LEU A 136 -19.88 5.32 5.08
N LEU A 137 -18.99 4.82 4.22
CA LEU A 137 -18.88 5.23 2.82
C LEU A 137 -20.15 4.86 2.03
N ALA A 138 -20.68 3.65 2.23
CA ALA A 138 -21.87 3.18 1.55
C ALA A 138 -23.14 3.95 1.91
N LYS A 139 -23.20 4.56 3.10
CA LYS A 139 -24.32 5.39 3.57
C LYS A 139 -24.16 6.87 3.32
N ALA A 140 -22.93 7.33 3.01
CA ALA A 140 -22.64 8.74 2.86
C ALA A 140 -23.09 9.28 1.50
N GLU A 141 -24.30 9.84 1.41
CA GLU A 141 -24.86 10.41 0.17
C GLU A 141 -23.95 11.47 -0.47
N PHE A 142 -23.26 12.28 0.34
CA PHE A 142 -22.32 13.31 -0.16
C PHE A 142 -21.07 12.71 -0.84
N LEU A 143 -20.78 11.43 -0.59
CA LEU A 143 -19.69 10.65 -1.21
C LEU A 143 -20.19 9.75 -2.37
N GLY A 144 -21.44 9.89 -2.77
CA GLY A 144 -22.04 9.11 -3.83
C GLY A 144 -22.62 7.77 -3.37
N SER A 145 -22.65 7.48 -2.07
CA SER A 145 -23.17 6.23 -1.51
C SER A 145 -22.55 4.99 -2.18
N THR A 146 -23.35 4.02 -2.56
CA THR A 146 -22.92 2.81 -3.29
C THR A 146 -22.49 3.08 -4.74
N ASP A 147 -23.01 4.13 -5.38
CA ASP A 147 -22.70 4.46 -6.77
C ASP A 147 -21.31 5.08 -6.92
N GLY A 148 -20.74 5.56 -5.81
CA GLY A 148 -19.40 6.13 -5.78
C GLY A 148 -19.29 7.51 -6.41
N MET A 149 -18.05 7.90 -6.74
CA MET A 149 -17.73 9.20 -7.32
C MET A 149 -16.88 9.03 -8.57
N SER A 150 -17.19 9.78 -9.62
CA SER A 150 -16.33 9.86 -10.81
C SER A 150 -15.17 10.82 -10.59
N ILE A 151 -14.02 10.48 -11.16
CA ILE A 151 -12.80 11.28 -11.10
C ILE A 151 -12.50 11.80 -12.51
N SER A 152 -12.31 13.11 -12.64
CA SER A 152 -11.90 13.73 -13.91
C SER A 152 -10.50 13.28 -14.33
N PRO A 153 -10.19 13.33 -15.62
CA PRO A 153 -8.85 13.02 -16.13
C PRO A 153 -7.76 13.73 -15.32
N SER A 154 -6.66 13.05 -15.10
CA SER A 154 -5.54 13.60 -14.34
C SER A 154 -4.76 14.56 -15.20
N THR A 155 -4.40 15.72 -14.63
CA THR A 155 -3.51 16.69 -15.25
C THR A 155 -2.13 16.63 -14.60
N MET A 156 -1.12 17.06 -15.33
CA MET A 156 0.24 17.26 -14.82
C MET A 156 0.70 18.64 -15.23
N PHE A 157 0.88 19.53 -14.24
CA PHE A 157 1.24 20.95 -14.48
C PHE A 157 0.31 21.67 -15.48
N GLY A 158 -0.99 21.35 -15.46
CA GLY A 158 -1.99 21.98 -16.33
C GLY A 158 -2.20 21.31 -17.70
N PHE A 159 -1.40 20.32 -18.06
CA PHE A 159 -1.58 19.52 -19.27
C PHE A 159 -2.31 18.21 -18.94
N GLU A 160 -3.28 17.83 -19.76
CA GLU A 160 -3.95 16.55 -19.57
C GLU A 160 -2.98 15.38 -19.79
N LEU A 161 -2.84 14.53 -18.78
CA LEU A 161 -2.12 13.28 -18.93
C LEU A 161 -2.98 12.31 -19.76
N GLY A 162 -2.53 12.04 -20.99
CA GLY A 162 -3.05 10.92 -21.73
C GLY A 162 -2.83 9.61 -20.97
N ARG A 163 -3.49 8.53 -21.39
CA ARG A 163 -3.41 7.19 -20.77
C ARG A 163 -1.98 6.70 -20.56
N PHE A 164 -1.13 6.88 -21.55
CA PHE A 164 0.29 6.50 -21.47
C PHE A 164 1.06 7.34 -20.45
N GLY A 165 0.78 8.65 -20.37
CA GLY A 165 1.38 9.51 -19.34
C GLY A 165 1.05 9.03 -17.92
N LEU A 166 -0.20 8.65 -17.67
CA LEU A 166 -0.64 8.10 -16.41
C LEU A 166 0.05 6.75 -16.10
N PHE A 167 0.21 5.88 -17.10
CA PHE A 167 0.91 4.61 -16.95
C PHE A 167 2.37 4.81 -16.50
N TYR A 168 3.11 5.69 -17.16
CA TYR A 168 4.49 6.00 -16.76
C TYR A 168 4.57 6.62 -15.38
N PHE A 169 3.63 7.49 -15.06
CA PHE A 169 3.57 8.13 -13.75
C PHE A 169 3.32 7.10 -12.64
N ILE A 170 2.37 6.18 -12.80
CA ILE A 170 2.10 5.09 -11.85
C ILE A 170 3.34 4.21 -11.71
N GLY A 171 3.96 3.83 -12.82
CA GLY A 171 5.20 3.05 -12.82
C GLY A 171 6.33 3.75 -12.06
N PHE A 172 6.51 5.04 -12.27
CA PHE A 172 7.51 5.85 -11.56
C PHE A 172 7.26 5.87 -10.05
N VAL A 173 6.02 6.10 -9.61
CA VAL A 173 5.66 6.11 -8.19
C VAL A 173 5.87 4.75 -7.55
N VAL A 174 5.53 3.67 -8.24
CA VAL A 174 5.75 2.30 -7.75
C VAL A 174 7.24 2.00 -7.60
N ILE A 175 8.08 2.35 -8.59
CA ILE A 175 9.54 2.17 -8.52
C ILE A 175 10.11 2.96 -7.34
N LEU A 176 9.71 4.23 -7.18
CA LEU A 176 10.15 5.06 -6.08
C LEU A 176 9.76 4.46 -4.72
N SER A 177 8.55 3.93 -4.62
CA SER A 177 8.05 3.26 -3.41
C SER A 177 8.79 1.96 -3.11
N LEU A 178 9.17 1.18 -4.14
CA LEU A 178 10.01 -0.01 -3.99
C LEU A 178 11.42 0.33 -3.47
N ILE A 179 12.02 1.40 -4.02
CA ILE A 179 13.32 1.90 -3.56
C ILE A 179 13.23 2.36 -2.10
N PHE A 180 12.18 3.13 -1.77
CA PHE A 180 11.91 3.58 -0.40
C PHE A 180 11.73 2.40 0.55
N ALA A 181 10.91 1.40 0.20
CA ALA A 181 10.70 0.21 1.01
C ALA A 181 11.99 -0.57 1.21
N HIS A 182 12.82 -0.71 0.16
CA HIS A 182 14.14 -1.36 0.26
C HIS A 182 15.08 -0.59 1.21
N ALA A 183 15.17 0.73 1.09
CA ALA A 183 15.96 1.58 1.96
C ALA A 183 15.47 1.52 3.42
N TYR A 184 14.14 1.57 3.61
CA TYR A 184 13.53 1.43 4.93
C TYR A 184 13.87 0.10 5.59
N LEU A 185 13.78 -1.01 4.87
CA LEU A 185 14.09 -2.34 5.40
C LEU A 185 15.57 -2.53 5.77
N ARG A 186 16.48 -1.74 5.18
CA ARG A 186 17.92 -1.69 5.52
C ARG A 186 18.23 -0.74 6.67
N SER A 187 17.30 0.13 7.04
CA SER A 187 17.48 1.05 8.15
C SER A 187 17.48 0.32 9.51
N SER A 188 17.93 1.01 10.56
CA SER A 188 17.90 0.48 11.93
C SER A 188 16.50 0.05 12.37
N LEU A 189 15.46 0.79 11.94
CA LEU A 189 14.06 0.44 12.19
C LEU A 189 13.64 -0.84 11.44
N GLY A 190 14.16 -1.05 10.24
CA GLY A 190 13.93 -2.27 9.47
C GLY A 190 14.57 -3.51 10.13
N HIS A 191 15.79 -3.37 10.66
CA HIS A 191 16.46 -4.45 11.39
C HIS A 191 15.78 -4.75 12.74
N LEU A 192 15.30 -3.71 13.44
CA LEU A 192 14.53 -3.87 14.67
C LEU A 192 13.28 -4.74 14.47
N THR A 193 12.74 -4.75 13.26
CA THR A 193 11.57 -5.55 12.88
C THR A 193 11.76 -7.03 13.06
N THR A 194 12.88 -7.56 12.59
CA THR A 194 13.20 -8.98 12.71
C THR A 194 13.47 -9.37 14.14
N ALA A 195 14.11 -8.49 14.91
CA ALA A 195 14.33 -8.70 16.33
C ALA A 195 13.00 -8.74 17.14
N ILE A 196 12.04 -7.87 16.79
CA ILE A 196 10.69 -7.87 17.42
C ILE A 196 9.94 -9.16 17.08
N MET A 197 10.03 -9.63 15.84
CA MET A 197 9.39 -10.88 15.41
C MET A 197 9.94 -12.09 16.18
N ASP A 198 11.26 -12.11 16.44
CA ASP A 198 11.90 -13.20 17.18
C ASP A 198 11.55 -13.18 18.68
N ASN A 199 11.64 -12.02 19.34
CA ASN A 199 11.29 -11.88 20.76
C ASN A 199 11.13 -10.41 21.19
N GLU A 200 9.89 -9.96 21.35
CA GLU A 200 9.56 -8.58 21.78
C GLU A 200 10.15 -8.22 23.14
N ILE A 201 10.10 -9.15 24.11
CA ILE A 201 10.58 -8.93 25.47
C ILE A 201 12.09 -8.66 25.48
N ARG A 202 12.85 -9.39 24.66
CA ARG A 202 14.30 -9.17 24.55
C ARG A 202 14.62 -7.79 23.98
N VAL A 203 13.82 -7.30 23.05
CA VAL A 203 13.99 -5.96 22.44
C VAL A 203 13.70 -4.86 23.47
N GLU A 204 12.70 -5.05 24.33
CA GLU A 204 12.38 -4.12 25.42
C GLU A 204 13.49 -4.06 26.46
N TYR A 205 14.09 -5.20 26.84
CA TYR A 205 15.25 -5.24 27.74
C TYR A 205 16.50 -4.52 27.19
N LEU A 206 16.61 -4.41 25.85
CA LEU A 206 17.65 -3.60 25.19
C LEU A 206 17.33 -2.09 25.17
N GLY A 207 16.21 -1.67 25.76
CA GLY A 207 15.80 -0.27 25.87
C GLY A 207 15.02 0.29 24.67
N TYR A 208 14.63 -0.54 23.71
CA TYR A 208 13.82 -0.11 22.59
C TYR A 208 12.32 -0.24 22.88
N SER A 209 11.53 0.78 22.56
CA SER A 209 10.08 0.70 22.69
C SER A 209 9.46 -0.01 21.49
N VAL A 210 9.02 -1.25 21.66
CA VAL A 210 8.37 -2.08 20.63
C VAL A 210 7.09 -1.41 20.09
N GLU A 211 6.28 -0.84 20.96
CA GLU A 211 5.05 -0.14 20.56
C GLU A 211 5.32 1.02 19.58
N LYS A 212 6.37 1.84 19.83
CA LYS A 212 6.71 2.95 18.92
C LYS A 212 7.20 2.44 17.57
N ALA A 213 8.00 1.39 17.57
CA ALA A 213 8.50 0.79 16.34
C ALA A 213 7.35 0.24 15.48
N ILE A 214 6.40 -0.46 16.09
CA ILE A 214 5.19 -0.97 15.42
C ILE A 214 4.34 0.19 14.92
N HIS A 215 4.15 1.25 15.72
CA HIS A 215 3.34 2.40 15.32
C HIS A 215 3.91 3.10 14.06
N ILE A 216 5.20 3.39 14.05
CA ILE A 216 5.87 4.03 12.90
C ILE A 216 5.70 3.16 11.64
N LYS A 217 5.93 1.85 11.77
CA LYS A 217 5.77 0.91 10.68
C LYS A 217 4.34 0.87 10.15
N TYR A 218 3.38 0.89 11.05
CA TYR A 218 1.96 0.90 10.69
C TYR A 218 1.59 2.14 9.88
N VAL A 219 2.07 3.31 10.30
CA VAL A 219 1.86 4.56 9.56
C VAL A 219 2.50 4.52 8.18
N ILE A 220 3.74 4.02 8.05
CA ILE A 220 4.40 3.87 6.75
C ILE A 220 3.59 2.95 5.83
N SER A 221 3.12 1.83 6.36
CA SER A 221 2.30 0.87 5.63
C SER A 221 0.97 1.47 5.19
N ALA A 222 0.32 2.27 6.06
CA ALA A 222 -0.91 3.00 5.75
C ALA A 222 -0.69 4.05 4.65
N CYS A 223 0.42 4.79 4.68
CA CYS A 223 0.80 5.76 3.65
C CYS A 223 0.94 5.09 2.27
N LEU A 224 1.62 3.94 2.20
CA LEU A 224 1.78 3.19 0.96
C LEU A 224 0.43 2.68 0.43
N ALA A 225 -0.41 2.14 1.32
CA ALA A 225 -1.74 1.66 0.93
C ALA A 225 -2.65 2.81 0.46
N GLY A 226 -2.62 3.97 1.13
CA GLY A 226 -3.38 5.14 0.71
C GLY A 226 -2.91 5.72 -0.62
N GLY A 227 -1.60 5.81 -0.82
CA GLY A 227 -1.02 6.19 -2.11
C GLY A 227 -1.44 5.25 -3.24
N ALA A 228 -1.45 3.94 -2.98
CA ALA A 228 -1.93 2.92 -3.90
C ALA A 228 -3.41 3.11 -4.27
N GLY A 229 -4.26 3.42 -3.28
CA GLY A 229 -5.67 3.74 -3.49
C GLY A 229 -5.86 4.99 -4.35
N GLY A 230 -5.08 6.05 -4.10
CA GLY A 230 -5.09 7.27 -4.91
C GLY A 230 -4.68 7.02 -6.37
N LEU A 231 -3.65 6.20 -6.61
CA LEU A 231 -3.24 5.78 -7.95
C LEU A 231 -4.33 4.97 -8.66
N MET A 232 -4.95 4.04 -7.93
CA MET A 232 -6.04 3.23 -8.50
C MET A 232 -7.25 4.07 -8.87
N ALA A 233 -7.61 5.03 -8.01
CA ALA A 233 -8.68 5.99 -8.26
C ALA A 233 -8.43 6.81 -9.54
N ALA A 234 -7.19 7.28 -9.74
CA ALA A 234 -6.79 7.97 -10.95
C ALA A 234 -6.81 7.07 -12.19
N ALA A 235 -6.44 5.79 -12.05
CA ALA A 235 -6.40 4.83 -13.15
C ALA A 235 -7.79 4.36 -13.58
N LEU A 236 -8.72 4.14 -12.64
CA LEU A 236 -10.10 3.75 -12.89
C LEU A 236 -10.97 4.91 -13.37
N GLY A 237 -10.65 6.15 -12.95
CA GLY A 237 -11.50 7.32 -13.17
C GLY A 237 -12.79 7.32 -12.33
N GLN A 238 -12.89 6.43 -11.36
CA GLN A 238 -13.99 6.34 -10.41
C GLN A 238 -13.56 5.74 -9.08
N VAL A 239 -14.32 6.01 -8.03
CA VAL A 239 -14.12 5.45 -6.69
C VAL A 239 -15.47 4.99 -6.17
N ASP A 240 -15.60 3.72 -5.82
CA ASP A 240 -16.76 3.12 -5.22
C ASP A 240 -16.37 2.28 -4.00
N PRO A 241 -17.27 2.13 -3.00
CA PRO A 241 -16.92 1.41 -1.77
C PRO A 241 -16.61 -0.06 -2.02
N ASP A 242 -17.31 -0.70 -2.95
CA ASP A 242 -17.21 -2.14 -3.22
C ASP A 242 -15.84 -2.48 -3.81
N SER A 243 -15.40 -1.79 -4.85
CA SER A 243 -14.13 -2.08 -5.50
C SER A 243 -12.92 -1.67 -4.66
N MET A 244 -13.05 -0.59 -3.86
CA MET A 244 -11.92 -0.04 -3.11
C MET A 244 -11.74 -0.70 -1.74
N VAL A 245 -12.81 -1.11 -1.07
CA VAL A 245 -12.73 -1.69 0.28
C VAL A 245 -12.95 -3.19 0.26
N LEU A 246 -14.06 -3.69 -0.26
CA LEU A 246 -14.38 -5.13 -0.20
C LEU A 246 -13.43 -5.97 -1.05
N TRP A 247 -13.17 -5.59 -2.28
CA TRP A 247 -12.27 -6.33 -3.18
C TRP A 247 -10.83 -6.35 -2.68
N SER A 248 -10.35 -5.26 -2.09
CA SER A 248 -9.00 -5.18 -1.54
C SER A 248 -8.82 -6.11 -0.35
N VAL A 249 -9.85 -6.33 0.46
CA VAL A 249 -9.85 -7.32 1.55
C VAL A 249 -9.69 -8.73 0.98
N SER A 250 -10.49 -9.11 -0.02
CA SER A 250 -10.46 -10.47 -0.57
C SER A 250 -9.12 -10.81 -1.22
N VAL A 251 -8.50 -9.87 -1.95
CA VAL A 251 -7.19 -10.07 -2.57
C VAL A 251 -6.09 -10.26 -1.52
N SER A 252 -6.13 -9.52 -0.41
CA SER A 252 -5.18 -9.69 0.68
C SER A 252 -5.24 -11.09 1.30
N TYR A 253 -6.43 -11.68 1.42
CA TYR A 253 -6.60 -13.04 1.95
C TYR A 253 -6.06 -14.12 1.03
N THR A 254 -6.33 -14.02 -0.27
CA THR A 254 -5.92 -15.06 -1.23
C THR A 254 -4.40 -15.12 -1.40
N HIS A 255 -3.72 -13.97 -1.42
CA HIS A 255 -2.26 -13.92 -1.53
C HIS A 255 -1.54 -14.41 -0.27
N LEU A 256 -2.05 -14.11 0.92
CA LEU A 256 -1.47 -14.61 2.17
C LEU A 256 -1.59 -16.13 2.28
N ARG A 257 -2.75 -16.70 1.94
CA ARG A 257 -2.98 -18.14 2.02
C ARG A 257 -2.18 -18.93 0.98
N ALA A 258 -1.93 -18.37 -0.20
CA ALA A 258 -1.11 -19.00 -1.22
C ALA A 258 0.37 -19.15 -0.79
N HIS A 259 0.87 -18.29 0.09
CA HIS A 259 2.23 -18.40 0.61
C HIS A 259 2.37 -19.38 1.77
N GLU A 260 1.33 -19.64 2.55
CA GLU A 260 1.36 -20.64 3.63
C GLU A 260 1.34 -22.08 3.07
N THR A 261 0.64 -22.31 1.95
CA THR A 261 0.57 -23.64 1.32
C THR A 261 1.81 -24.04 0.50
N ILE A 262 2.77 -23.14 0.30
CA ILE A 262 4.03 -23.43 -0.40
C ILE A 262 5.17 -23.71 0.61
N ALA A 263 4.94 -23.45 1.90
CA ALA A 263 5.94 -23.62 2.97
C ALA A 263 5.84 -24.95 3.73
N ASP A 264 4.82 -25.78 3.49
CA ASP A 264 4.66 -27.15 3.92
C ASP A 264 5.05 -28.10 2.76
#